data_50a1b2b86fc70c2fceeef2c92773ab24
#
_entry.id   50a1b2b86fc70c2fceeef2c92773ab24
#
_cell.length_a   1.000
_cell.length_b   1.000
_cell.length_c   1.000
_cell.angle_alpha   90.00
_cell.angle_beta   90.00
_cell.angle_gamma   90.00
#
_symmetry.space_group_name_H-M   'P 1'
#
loop_
_entity.id
_entity.type
_entity.pdbx_description
1 polymer ?
#
loop_
_entity_poly.entity_id
_entity_poly.type
_entity_poly.pdbx_seq_one_letter_code
_entity_poly.pdbx_strand_id
1 'polypeptide(L)'
;MRSSPERAGRALASVLAVGLAIGLGAHAGCGTDTDPACDGSFLRYDNFGAPFVANWCRPCHSRELPAGMRQRAPANINFDSLHDIRAWSKQIASTAGTGSAMPPAGGPSASERAMVVEWLGCGAR
;
A
#
# COMPACT_ATOMS: atom_id res chain seq x y z
N MET A 1 -22.73 -68.24 15.73
CA MET A 1 -22.12 -69.21 14.80
C MET A 1 -21.12 -68.44 13.97
N ARG A 2 -19.87 -68.74 14.32
CA ARG A 2 -18.81 -69.22 13.42
C ARG A 2 -18.48 -68.22 12.29
N SER A 3 -17.31 -67.82 11.96
CA SER A 3 -15.94 -68.21 12.32
C SER A 3 -15.01 -67.21 11.58
N SER A 4 -13.95 -66.80 12.24
CA SER A 4 -12.70 -66.38 11.58
C SER A 4 -12.11 -67.64 10.83
N PRO A 5 -11.13 -67.56 9.98
CA PRO A 5 -9.80 -66.97 10.25
C PRO A 5 -9.06 -66.34 9.04
N GLU A 6 -8.05 -65.62 9.34
CA GLU A 6 -6.56 -65.89 9.15
C GLU A 6 -6.00 -65.54 7.77
N ARG A 7 -5.01 -64.87 7.84
CA ARG A 7 -3.54 -64.94 7.80
C ARG A 7 -2.87 -64.14 6.69
N ALA A 8 -1.92 -63.48 7.15
CA ALA A 8 -0.51 -63.40 6.77
C ALA A 8 -0.22 -62.68 5.46
N GLY A 9 0.71 -61.84 5.40
CA GLY A 9 2.01 -61.69 5.97
C GLY A 9 2.85 -60.77 5.10
N ARG A 10 3.81 -60.16 5.72
CA ARG A 10 5.12 -59.74 5.13
C ARG A 10 5.07 -58.76 3.98
N ALA A 11 5.73 -57.61 4.00
CA ALA A 11 7.16 -57.50 4.17
C ALA A 11 7.55 -56.03 4.42
N LEU A 12 8.56 -55.88 5.20
CA LEU A 12 9.39 -54.71 5.41
C LEU A 12 9.94 -54.12 4.10
N ALA A 13 9.78 -52.85 3.91
CA ALA A 13 10.70 -52.07 3.10
C ALA A 13 10.83 -50.68 3.73
N SER A 14 11.83 -50.55 4.58
CA SER A 14 12.33 -49.27 5.05
C SER A 14 12.98 -48.54 3.88
N VAL A 15 12.36 -47.49 3.41
CA VAL A 15 13.00 -46.53 2.51
C VAL A 15 13.30 -45.30 3.34
N LEU A 16 14.53 -45.14 3.76
CA LEU A 16 15.11 -43.92 4.28
C LEU A 16 15.12 -42.86 3.16
N ALA A 17 14.09 -42.03 3.12
CA ALA A 17 14.14 -40.81 2.32
C ALA A 17 14.86 -39.73 3.13
N VAL A 18 16.13 -39.54 2.82
CA VAL A 18 16.90 -38.37 3.24
C VAL A 18 16.28 -37.15 2.54
N GLY A 19 15.40 -36.47 3.24
CA GLY A 19 14.83 -35.21 2.79
C GLY A 19 15.88 -34.12 2.89
N LEU A 20 16.44 -33.73 1.76
CA LEU A 20 17.24 -32.52 1.60
C LEU A 20 16.31 -31.32 1.80
N ALA A 21 16.30 -30.75 3.00
CA ALA A 21 15.64 -29.52 3.30
C ALA A 21 16.38 -28.38 2.58
N ILE A 22 15.91 -28.03 1.39
CA ILE A 22 16.30 -26.80 0.72
C ILE A 22 15.62 -25.67 1.49
N GLY A 23 16.41 -25.02 2.35
CA GLY A 23 15.97 -23.79 3.01
C GLY A 23 15.68 -22.73 1.98
N LEU A 24 14.38 -22.45 1.74
CA LEU A 24 13.98 -21.22 1.09
C LEU A 24 14.33 -20.07 2.04
N GLY A 25 15.49 -19.48 1.86
CA GLY A 25 15.84 -18.21 2.45
C GLY A 25 14.81 -17.19 1.97
N ALA A 26 13.91 -16.75 2.87
CA ALA A 26 13.11 -15.58 2.64
C ALA A 26 14.07 -14.39 2.53
N HIS A 27 14.43 -14.03 1.31
CA HIS A 27 15.08 -12.76 1.03
C HIS A 27 14.01 -11.69 1.31
N ALA A 28 14.11 -11.05 2.48
CA ALA A 28 13.47 -9.76 2.69
C ALA A 28 14.13 -8.79 1.70
N GLY A 29 13.62 -8.77 0.49
CA GLY A 29 13.98 -7.77 -0.49
C GLY A 29 13.59 -6.42 0.09
N CYS A 30 14.55 -5.57 0.42
CA CYS A 30 14.33 -4.14 0.38
C CYS A 30 13.72 -3.86 -0.99
N GLY A 31 12.44 -3.46 -1.01
CA GLY A 31 11.77 -3.06 -2.23
C GLY A 31 12.57 -1.93 -2.85
N THR A 32 13.37 -2.25 -3.85
CA THR A 32 13.83 -1.26 -4.79
C THR A 32 12.59 -0.81 -5.56
N ASP A 33 12.36 0.49 -5.65
CA ASP A 33 11.27 1.18 -6.34
C ASP A 33 11.28 0.93 -7.87
N THR A 34 11.35 -0.30 -8.28
CA THR A 34 11.42 -0.75 -9.67
C THR A 34 10.13 -1.47 -10.06
N ASP A 35 8.99 -0.82 -9.82
CA ASP A 35 7.76 -1.19 -10.50
C ASP A 35 7.86 -0.65 -11.94
N PRO A 36 7.86 -1.50 -12.98
CA PRO A 36 7.90 -1.07 -14.37
C PRO A 36 6.83 -0.04 -14.72
N ALA A 37 5.69 -0.07 -14.03
CA ALA A 37 4.63 0.93 -14.17
C ALA A 37 5.09 2.32 -13.71
N CYS A 38 6.07 2.39 -12.81
CA CYS A 38 6.61 3.64 -12.29
C CYS A 38 7.78 4.21 -13.12
N ASP A 39 8.45 3.39 -13.92
CA ASP A 39 9.61 3.83 -14.73
C ASP A 39 9.20 4.83 -15.81
N GLY A 40 7.99 4.69 -16.36
CA GLY A 40 7.42 5.61 -17.34
C GLY A 40 6.72 6.83 -16.75
N SER A 41 6.51 6.89 -15.44
CA SER A 41 5.79 7.99 -14.82
C SER A 41 6.66 9.25 -14.75
N PHE A 42 6.13 10.35 -15.27
CA PHE A 42 6.75 11.68 -15.15
C PHE A 42 6.35 12.40 -13.85
N LEU A 43 5.43 11.84 -13.06
CA LEU A 43 4.91 12.46 -11.84
C LEU A 43 5.97 12.48 -10.75
N ARG A 44 6.25 13.68 -10.22
CA ARG A 44 7.20 13.93 -9.13
C ARG A 44 6.56 14.84 -8.10
N TYR A 45 7.20 14.94 -6.94
CA TYR A 45 6.74 15.82 -5.88
C TYR A 45 6.63 17.27 -6.34
N ASP A 46 7.64 17.79 -7.02
CA ASP A 46 7.75 19.20 -7.43
C ASP A 46 6.81 19.55 -8.59
N ASN A 47 6.58 18.65 -9.55
CA ASN A 47 5.76 18.98 -10.70
C ASN A 47 4.28 18.64 -10.53
N PHE A 48 3.95 17.73 -9.60
CA PHE A 48 2.57 17.30 -9.38
C PHE A 48 2.21 17.22 -7.89
N GLY A 49 2.98 16.52 -7.06
CA GLY A 49 2.62 16.20 -5.69
C GLY A 49 2.42 17.43 -4.81
N ALA A 50 3.39 18.34 -4.79
CA ALA A 50 3.35 19.55 -3.97
C ALA A 50 2.18 20.47 -4.37
N PRO A 51 1.97 20.83 -5.64
CA PRO A 51 0.83 21.65 -6.04
C PRO A 51 -0.51 20.94 -5.79
N PHE A 52 -0.62 19.64 -6.02
CA PHE A 52 -1.84 18.88 -5.73
C PHE A 52 -2.19 18.94 -4.24
N VAL A 53 -1.23 18.65 -3.37
CA VAL A 53 -1.44 18.65 -1.91
C VAL A 53 -1.70 20.06 -1.38
N ALA A 54 -1.02 21.07 -1.91
CA ALA A 54 -1.26 22.47 -1.54
C ALA A 54 -2.68 22.92 -1.86
N ASN A 55 -3.21 22.55 -3.02
CA ASN A 55 -4.54 22.93 -3.46
C ASN A 55 -5.66 22.17 -2.76
N TRP A 56 -5.52 20.85 -2.63
CA TRP A 56 -6.63 19.99 -2.27
C TRP A 56 -6.61 19.47 -0.84
N CYS A 57 -5.45 19.44 -0.21
CA CYS A 57 -5.30 18.79 1.10
C CYS A 57 -4.99 19.80 2.21
N ARG A 58 -3.97 20.64 2.03
CA ARG A 58 -3.47 21.56 3.06
C ARG A 58 -4.45 22.64 3.52
N PRO A 59 -5.47 23.06 2.73
CA PRO A 59 -6.49 23.97 3.25
C PRO A 59 -7.22 23.46 4.51
N CYS A 60 -7.19 22.15 4.77
CA CYS A 60 -7.75 21.53 5.98
C CYS A 60 -6.71 20.72 6.78
N HIS A 61 -5.68 20.19 6.11
CA HIS A 61 -4.73 19.25 6.66
C HIS A 61 -3.32 19.88 6.77
N SER A 62 -3.20 20.99 7.45
CA SER A 62 -1.90 21.58 7.82
C SER A 62 -1.85 21.82 9.33
N ARG A 63 -0.69 21.53 9.94
CA ARG A 63 -0.46 21.78 11.38
C ARG A 63 -0.41 23.25 11.72
N GLU A 64 -0.19 24.11 10.73
CA GLU A 64 -0.15 25.56 10.89
C GLU A 64 -1.55 26.18 10.99
N LEU A 65 -2.61 25.44 10.64
CA LEU A 65 -3.98 25.93 10.70
C LEU A 65 -4.51 25.88 12.12
N PRO A 66 -5.12 27.00 12.60
CA PRO A 66 -5.90 27.00 13.83
C PRO A 66 -7.04 25.94 13.76
N ALA A 67 -7.38 25.35 14.90
CA ALA A 67 -8.38 24.28 14.96
C ALA A 67 -9.71 24.62 14.28
N GLY A 68 -10.18 25.88 14.42
CA GLY A 68 -11.42 26.36 13.79
C GLY A 68 -11.35 26.47 12.27
N MET A 69 -10.16 26.50 11.66
CA MET A 69 -9.98 26.61 10.21
C MET A 69 -9.81 25.25 9.53
N ARG A 70 -9.66 24.18 10.28
CA ARG A 70 -9.41 22.83 9.76
C ARG A 70 -10.65 22.13 9.22
N GLN A 71 -11.82 22.74 9.25
CA GLN A 71 -13.07 22.15 8.77
C GLN A 71 -13.34 20.74 9.32
N ARG A 72 -13.04 20.49 10.59
CA ARG A 72 -13.14 19.20 11.30
C ARG A 72 -12.08 18.15 10.90
N ALA A 73 -11.08 18.51 10.12
CA ALA A 73 -9.96 17.59 9.87
C ALA A 73 -9.24 17.26 11.18
N PRO A 74 -8.92 15.97 11.45
CA PRO A 74 -8.24 15.57 12.68
C PRO A 74 -6.89 16.29 12.84
N ALA A 75 -6.56 16.71 14.07
CA ALA A 75 -5.36 17.50 14.34
C ALA A 75 -4.05 16.73 14.04
N ASN A 76 -4.10 15.42 14.10
CA ASN A 76 -2.95 14.53 13.85
C ASN A 76 -2.79 14.13 12.38
N ILE A 77 -3.69 14.53 11.47
CA ILE A 77 -3.58 14.25 10.04
C ILE A 77 -3.18 15.54 9.32
N ASN A 78 -1.92 15.60 8.94
CA ASN A 78 -1.32 16.76 8.28
C ASN A 78 -0.50 16.33 7.07
N PHE A 79 -0.38 17.20 6.07
CA PHE A 79 0.34 16.95 4.82
C PHE A 79 1.30 18.08 4.49
N ASP A 80 2.02 18.56 5.49
CA ASP A 80 2.94 19.70 5.34
C ASP A 80 4.29 19.29 4.77
N SER A 81 4.63 18.01 4.81
CA SER A 81 5.88 17.47 4.28
C SER A 81 5.66 16.23 3.43
N LEU A 82 6.61 15.93 2.58
CA LEU A 82 6.62 14.68 1.80
C LEU A 82 6.62 13.44 2.70
N HIS A 83 7.27 13.52 3.86
CA HIS A 83 7.22 12.44 4.86
C HIS A 83 5.79 12.20 5.37
N ASP A 84 5.05 13.26 5.71
CA ASP A 84 3.66 13.15 6.15
C ASP A 84 2.79 12.53 5.04
N ILE A 85 2.96 12.98 3.80
CA ILE A 85 2.21 12.47 2.64
C ILE A 85 2.47 10.97 2.44
N ARG A 86 3.73 10.55 2.50
CA ARG A 86 4.11 9.13 2.37
C ARG A 86 3.53 8.27 3.49
N ALA A 87 3.52 8.76 4.72
CA ALA A 87 2.94 8.07 5.86
C ALA A 87 1.42 7.79 5.68
N TRP A 88 0.72 8.66 4.96
CA TRP A 88 -0.72 8.56 4.70
C TRP A 88 -1.06 8.17 3.26
N SER A 89 -0.09 7.75 2.47
CA SER A 89 -0.24 7.51 1.02
C SER A 89 -1.41 6.61 0.64
N LYS A 90 -1.59 5.50 1.36
CA LYS A 90 -2.70 4.56 1.12
C LYS A 90 -4.06 5.19 1.38
N GLN A 91 -4.19 5.94 2.46
CA GLN A 91 -5.43 6.64 2.81
C GLN A 91 -5.74 7.75 1.81
N ILE A 92 -4.74 8.53 1.42
CA ILE A 92 -4.92 9.57 0.40
C ILE A 92 -5.35 8.93 -0.92
N ALA A 93 -4.68 7.88 -1.38
CA ALA A 93 -5.05 7.17 -2.60
C ALA A 93 -6.49 6.63 -2.55
N SER A 94 -6.93 6.09 -1.42
CA SER A 94 -8.28 5.52 -1.28
C SER A 94 -9.37 6.59 -1.13
N THR A 95 -9.10 7.71 -0.46
CA THR A 95 -10.14 8.71 -0.14
C THR A 95 -10.19 9.87 -1.14
N ALA A 96 -9.07 10.26 -1.71
CA ALA A 96 -8.97 11.37 -2.66
C ALA A 96 -8.63 10.93 -4.10
N GLY A 97 -8.17 9.70 -4.28
CA GLY A 97 -7.85 9.13 -5.58
C GLY A 97 -8.97 8.24 -6.12
N THR A 98 -9.00 6.97 -5.72
CA THR A 98 -10.04 6.02 -6.17
C THR A 98 -11.42 6.32 -5.59
N GLY A 99 -11.47 6.90 -4.39
CA GLY A 99 -12.68 7.42 -3.77
C GLY A 99 -12.83 8.92 -3.99
N SER A 100 -13.96 9.47 -3.52
CA SER A 100 -14.29 10.89 -3.61
C SER A 100 -14.67 11.52 -2.26
N ALA A 101 -14.32 10.85 -1.16
CA ALA A 101 -14.62 11.33 0.19
C ALA A 101 -13.79 12.58 0.57
N MET A 102 -12.65 12.78 -0.08
CA MET A 102 -11.77 13.94 0.13
C MET A 102 -11.42 14.61 -1.21
N PRO A 103 -11.41 15.93 -1.23
CA PRO A 103 -11.99 16.88 -0.27
C PRO A 103 -13.52 16.81 -0.22
N PRO A 104 -14.17 17.06 0.94
CA PRO A 104 -15.61 16.88 1.09
C PRO A 104 -16.47 17.93 0.33
N ALA A 105 -15.90 19.07 0.00
CA ALA A 105 -16.61 20.18 -0.67
C ALA A 105 -16.37 20.25 -2.19
N GLY A 106 -16.16 19.12 -2.82
CA GLY A 106 -15.72 19.02 -4.21
C GLY A 106 -14.23 18.72 -4.25
N GLY A 107 -13.64 18.63 -5.44
CA GLY A 107 -12.26 18.21 -5.43
C GLY A 107 -11.63 18.08 -6.81
N PRO A 108 -10.53 17.37 -6.87
CA PRO A 108 -9.77 17.14 -8.09
C PRO A 108 -10.63 16.54 -9.20
N SER A 109 -10.30 16.85 -10.42
CA SER A 109 -10.85 16.18 -11.60
C SER A 109 -10.53 14.68 -11.61
N ALA A 110 -11.25 13.92 -12.42
CA ALA A 110 -11.00 12.48 -12.54
C ALA A 110 -9.56 12.18 -12.97
N SER A 111 -8.98 13.02 -13.84
CA SER A 111 -7.58 12.89 -14.25
C SER A 111 -6.59 13.17 -13.12
N GLU A 112 -6.81 14.21 -12.33
CA GLU A 112 -5.96 14.49 -11.16
C GLU A 112 -6.05 13.39 -10.10
N ARG A 113 -7.23 12.80 -9.92
CA ARG A 113 -7.42 11.64 -9.03
C ARG A 113 -6.65 10.42 -9.51
N ALA A 114 -6.65 10.15 -10.82
CA ALA A 114 -5.86 9.07 -11.39
C ALA A 114 -4.35 9.33 -11.19
N MET A 115 -3.90 10.56 -11.46
CA MET A 115 -2.51 10.94 -11.27
C MET A 115 -2.05 10.86 -9.82
N VAL A 116 -2.88 11.23 -8.83
CA VAL A 116 -2.48 11.09 -7.43
C VAL A 116 -2.35 9.63 -7.01
N VAL A 117 -3.20 8.74 -7.51
CA VAL A 117 -3.08 7.29 -7.26
C VAL A 117 -1.77 6.75 -7.84
N GLU A 118 -1.45 7.09 -9.08
CA GLU A 118 -0.21 6.72 -9.75
C GLU A 118 1.02 7.24 -8.98
N TRP A 119 1.04 8.54 -8.70
CA TRP A 119 2.15 9.18 -7.99
C TRP A 119 2.41 8.56 -6.61
N LEU A 120 1.35 8.34 -5.81
CA LEU A 120 1.47 7.71 -4.50
C LEU A 120 1.86 6.23 -4.61
N GLY A 121 1.32 5.51 -5.60
CA GLY A 121 1.70 4.13 -5.90
C GLY A 121 3.18 3.99 -6.26
N CYS A 122 3.75 5.01 -6.89
CA CYS A 122 5.17 5.10 -7.22
C CYS A 122 6.03 5.71 -6.08
N GLY A 123 5.58 5.63 -4.84
CA GLY A 123 6.35 6.05 -3.66
C GLY A 123 6.40 7.56 -3.44
N ALA A 124 5.55 8.34 -4.10
CA ALA A 124 5.51 9.80 -4.00
C ALA A 124 6.90 10.42 -4.25
N ARG A 125 7.51 10.07 -5.40
CA ARG A 125 8.87 10.49 -5.80
C ARG A 125 8.96 11.96 -6.10
#